data_337bee8bb94d135ef4180fad28d459a8
#
_entry.id   337bee8bb94d135ef4180fad28d459a8
#
_cell.length_a   1.000
_cell.length_b   1.000
_cell.length_c   1.000
_cell.angle_alpha   90.00
_cell.angle_beta   90.00
_cell.angle_gamma   90.00
#
_symmetry.space_group_name_H-M   'P 1'
#
loop_
_entity.id
_entity.type
_entity.pdbx_description
1 polymer ?
#
loop_
_entity_poly.entity_id
_entity_poly.type
_entity_poly.pdbx_seq_one_letter_code
_entity_poly.pdbx_strand_id
1 'polypeptide(L)'
;MNKAITHGLIAGLATVIIGCFDNRCAYEETGELRFRALLELNSRGETGNTCTYPTDIPFGIWALSLPVNKTWNNHADGAQTFLEDCRVIWNGETWITDTTHNWPPDRRVTFFAYSPYRFPATFSTERGIEFKNFNTAADSTDLMFSGPIVDLDWKNSGGTVQIPFTRALCMVDFRVQT
;
A
#
# COMPACT_ATOMS: atom_id res chain seq x y z
N MET A 1 -75.50 46.24 -28.41
CA MET A 1 -74.22 45.64 -28.86
C MET A 1 -73.19 46.00 -27.81
N ASN A 2 -73.00 45.15 -26.78
CA ASN A 2 -72.03 45.35 -25.75
C ASN A 2 -71.11 44.11 -25.72
N LYS A 3 -69.86 44.31 -26.07
CA LYS A 3 -68.77 43.30 -25.94
C LYS A 3 -68.24 43.35 -24.53
N ALA A 4 -68.40 42.25 -23.80
CA ALA A 4 -67.75 42.02 -22.51
C ALA A 4 -66.28 41.56 -22.80
N ILE A 5 -65.32 42.23 -22.20
CA ILE A 5 -63.86 41.86 -22.22
C ILE A 5 -63.62 41.07 -20.93
N THR A 6 -63.32 39.77 -21.10
CA THR A 6 -63.01 38.90 -20.00
C THR A 6 -61.49 38.98 -19.74
N HIS A 7 -61.09 39.50 -18.60
CA HIS A 7 -59.66 39.50 -18.16
C HIS A 7 -59.35 38.14 -17.55
N GLY A 8 -58.53 37.34 -18.24
CA GLY A 8 -57.97 36.12 -17.69
C GLY A 8 -56.81 36.41 -16.71
N LEU A 9 -56.99 35.99 -15.46
CA LEU A 9 -55.98 36.06 -14.42
C LEU A 9 -55.06 34.85 -14.57
N ILE A 10 -53.81 35.10 -15.01
CA ILE A 10 -52.77 34.06 -15.05
C ILE A 10 -52.12 33.99 -13.67
N ALA A 11 -52.48 32.98 -12.90
CA ALA A 11 -51.81 32.64 -11.66
C ALA A 11 -50.47 31.96 -11.98
N GLY A 12 -49.36 32.69 -11.86
CA GLY A 12 -48.00 32.14 -11.97
C GLY A 12 -47.69 31.26 -10.76
N LEU A 13 -47.61 29.94 -11.00
CA LEU A 13 -47.14 28.98 -9.99
C LEU A 13 -45.61 29.08 -9.91
N ALA A 14 -45.09 29.76 -8.86
CA ALA A 14 -43.66 29.76 -8.58
C ALA A 14 -43.28 28.42 -7.95
N THR A 15 -42.71 27.53 -8.77
CA THR A 15 -42.12 26.30 -8.28
C THR A 15 -40.80 26.63 -7.57
N VAL A 16 -40.79 26.64 -6.25
CA VAL A 16 -39.60 26.71 -5.44
C VAL A 16 -38.90 25.34 -5.52
N ILE A 17 -37.88 25.27 -6.33
CA ILE A 17 -36.97 24.10 -6.31
C ILE A 17 -36.12 24.22 -5.07
N ILE A 18 -36.50 23.52 -4.00
CA ILE A 18 -35.64 23.30 -2.84
C ILE A 18 -34.60 22.29 -3.32
N GLY A 19 -33.48 22.80 -3.79
CA GLY A 19 -32.29 22.01 -4.01
C GLY A 19 -31.84 21.46 -2.67
N CYS A 20 -32.11 20.19 -2.39
CA CYS A 20 -31.39 19.46 -1.38
C CYS A 20 -29.92 19.46 -1.81
N PHE A 21 -29.10 20.32 -1.22
CA PHE A 21 -27.66 20.12 -1.19
C PHE A 21 -27.41 18.87 -0.36
N ASP A 22 -27.41 17.73 -1.04
CA ASP A 22 -26.92 16.48 -0.50
C ASP A 22 -25.43 16.68 -0.26
N ASN A 23 -25.09 17.09 0.96
CA ASN A 23 -23.71 17.20 1.45
C ASN A 23 -23.20 15.77 1.72
N ARG A 24 -23.36 14.86 0.74
CA ARG A 24 -22.57 13.66 0.68
C ARG A 24 -21.14 14.14 0.43
N CYS A 25 -20.33 14.13 1.48
CA CYS A 25 -18.88 14.05 1.28
C CYS A 25 -18.69 13.02 0.19
N ALA A 26 -18.20 13.45 -0.97
CA ALA A 26 -17.84 12.53 -2.04
C ALA A 26 -16.76 11.63 -1.45
N TYR A 27 -17.18 10.42 -1.04
CA TYR A 27 -16.24 9.39 -0.60
C TYR A 27 -15.45 9.05 -1.87
N GLU A 28 -14.19 9.48 -1.94
CA GLU A 28 -13.35 9.11 -3.06
C GLU A 28 -13.22 7.58 -3.02
N GLU A 29 -13.76 6.92 -4.03
CA GLU A 29 -13.57 5.47 -4.19
C GLU A 29 -12.07 5.25 -4.38
N THR A 30 -11.45 4.63 -3.39
CA THR A 30 -10.06 4.19 -3.48
C THR A 30 -10.01 2.83 -4.14
N GLY A 31 -9.04 2.64 -5.04
CA GLY A 31 -8.92 1.37 -5.76
C GLY A 31 -8.26 0.28 -4.94
N GLU A 32 -8.20 -0.90 -5.53
CA GLU A 32 -7.52 -2.07 -4.97
C GLU A 32 -6.03 -1.78 -4.73
N LEU A 33 -5.53 -2.28 -3.61
CA LEU A 33 -4.12 -2.20 -3.24
C LEU A 33 -3.30 -3.16 -4.12
N ARG A 34 -2.35 -2.60 -4.86
CA ARG A 34 -1.47 -3.34 -5.77
C ARG A 34 -0.01 -3.06 -5.43
N PHE A 35 0.85 -4.01 -5.78
CA PHE A 35 2.28 -3.91 -5.50
C PHE A 35 3.11 -4.12 -6.77
N ARG A 36 4.32 -3.56 -6.74
CA ARG A 36 5.38 -3.81 -7.70
C ARG A 36 6.63 -4.21 -6.94
N ALA A 37 6.97 -5.49 -6.96
CA ALA A 37 8.16 -5.99 -6.30
C ALA A 37 9.39 -5.84 -7.20
N LEU A 38 10.47 -5.32 -6.64
CA LEU A 38 11.75 -5.10 -7.30
C LEU A 38 12.85 -5.68 -6.41
N LEU A 39 13.90 -6.20 -7.01
CA LEU A 39 15.10 -6.65 -6.30
C LEU A 39 16.22 -5.63 -6.50
N GLU A 40 16.72 -5.05 -5.40
CA GLU A 40 17.88 -4.18 -5.45
C GLU A 40 19.17 -5.02 -5.59
N LEU A 41 19.92 -4.70 -6.62
CA LEU A 41 21.23 -5.29 -6.85
C LEU A 41 22.28 -4.44 -6.11
N ASN A 42 22.66 -4.87 -4.91
CA ASN A 42 23.77 -4.26 -4.16
C ASN A 42 25.10 -4.69 -4.79
N SER A 43 25.50 -4.10 -5.91
CA SER A 43 26.88 -4.18 -6.39
C SER A 43 27.71 -3.09 -5.71
N ARG A 44 28.92 -3.41 -5.27
CA ARG A 44 29.84 -2.44 -4.67
C ARG A 44 30.07 -1.29 -5.64
N GLY A 45 29.47 -0.13 -5.34
CA GLY A 45 29.70 1.12 -6.06
C GLY A 45 28.62 1.58 -7.02
N GLU A 46 27.57 0.81 -7.26
CA GLU A 46 26.41 1.24 -8.08
C GLU A 46 25.14 1.19 -7.26
N THR A 47 24.63 2.34 -6.90
CA THR A 47 23.30 2.49 -6.29
C THR A 47 22.27 2.63 -7.40
N GLY A 48 21.23 1.80 -7.35
CA GLY A 48 20.03 2.01 -8.19
C GLY A 48 19.77 0.97 -9.27
N ASN A 49 20.61 -0.05 -9.44
CA ASN A 49 20.28 -1.15 -10.33
C ASN A 49 19.24 -2.06 -9.68
N THR A 50 18.06 -2.14 -10.27
CA THR A 50 16.99 -3.04 -9.84
C THR A 50 16.71 -4.06 -10.93
N CYS A 51 16.34 -5.28 -10.54
CA CYS A 51 15.78 -6.27 -11.44
C CYS A 51 14.37 -6.69 -10.99
N THR A 52 13.68 -7.40 -11.86
CA THR A 52 12.35 -7.91 -11.57
C THR A 52 12.43 -8.97 -10.47
N TYR A 53 11.57 -8.85 -9.47
CA TYR A 53 11.42 -9.85 -8.43
C TYR A 53 10.73 -11.11 -9.02
N PRO A 54 11.17 -12.35 -8.63
CA PRO A 54 10.60 -13.60 -9.14
C PRO A 54 9.10 -13.72 -8.82
N THR A 55 8.29 -14.02 -9.83
CA THR A 55 6.82 -14.05 -9.71
C THR A 55 6.27 -15.30 -9.02
N ASP A 56 7.08 -16.33 -8.86
CA ASP A 56 6.75 -17.59 -8.18
C ASP A 56 7.03 -17.59 -6.67
N ILE A 57 7.60 -16.49 -6.15
CA ILE A 57 7.95 -16.37 -4.73
C ILE A 57 7.00 -15.39 -4.04
N PRO A 58 5.99 -15.84 -3.28
CA PRO A 58 5.15 -14.96 -2.47
C PRO A 58 5.95 -14.24 -1.39
N PHE A 59 5.53 -13.05 -1.02
CA PHE A 59 6.14 -12.29 0.07
C PHE A 59 5.10 -11.87 1.12
N GLY A 60 5.56 -11.55 2.33
CA GLY A 60 4.74 -11.09 3.43
C GLY A 60 4.79 -9.58 3.58
N ILE A 61 3.68 -8.98 4.02
CA ILE A 61 3.58 -7.55 4.23
C ILE A 61 2.85 -7.20 5.51
N TRP A 62 3.39 -6.23 6.24
CA TRP A 62 2.70 -5.47 7.28
C TRP A 62 2.46 -4.06 6.80
N ALA A 63 1.36 -3.48 7.22
CA ALA A 63 1.12 -2.07 6.97
C ALA A 63 0.43 -1.40 8.15
N LEU A 64 0.89 -0.19 8.43
CA LEU A 64 0.30 0.69 9.44
C LEU A 64 -0.26 1.93 8.77
N SER A 65 -1.41 2.37 9.20
CA SER A 65 -2.07 3.56 8.66
C SER A 65 -2.15 4.69 9.68
N LEU A 66 -1.90 5.91 9.23
CA LEU A 66 -2.01 7.16 9.97
C LEU A 66 -3.06 8.07 9.33
N PRO A 67 -3.71 8.96 10.10
CA PRO A 67 -4.50 10.04 9.51
C PRO A 67 -3.69 10.86 8.50
N VAL A 68 -4.32 11.36 7.44
CA VAL A 68 -3.64 12.08 6.33
C VAL A 68 -2.84 13.31 6.78
N ASN A 69 -3.21 13.92 7.91
CA ASN A 69 -2.52 15.07 8.49
C ASN A 69 -1.31 14.70 9.38
N LYS A 70 -1.00 13.40 9.50
CA LYS A 70 0.18 12.89 10.21
C LYS A 70 1.15 12.24 9.24
N THR A 71 2.43 12.22 9.61
CA THR A 71 3.49 11.55 8.86
C THR A 71 4.19 10.52 9.73
N TRP A 72 4.76 9.51 9.11
CA TRP A 72 5.61 8.53 9.77
C TRP A 72 6.94 9.18 10.18
N ASN A 73 7.22 9.21 11.47
CA ASN A 73 8.45 9.81 12.03
C ASN A 73 9.18 8.88 12.99
N ASN A 74 9.17 7.56 12.75
CA ASN A 74 9.67 6.50 13.61
C ASN A 74 8.90 6.32 14.94
N HIS A 75 7.90 7.15 15.19
CA HIS A 75 6.98 7.03 16.31
C HIS A 75 5.58 6.89 15.76
N ALA A 76 5.06 5.70 15.83
CA ALA A 76 3.74 5.37 15.30
C ALA A 76 2.59 5.84 16.21
N ASP A 77 2.72 6.97 16.86
CA ASP A 77 1.69 7.49 17.76
C ASP A 77 0.37 7.69 17.00
N GLY A 78 -0.60 6.85 17.33
CA GLY A 78 -1.90 6.82 16.67
C GLY A 78 -1.93 6.04 15.35
N ALA A 79 -0.87 5.31 15.00
CA ALA A 79 -0.90 4.35 13.91
C ALA A 79 -1.84 3.19 14.25
N GLN A 80 -2.59 2.75 13.25
CA GLN A 80 -3.46 1.58 13.33
C GLN A 80 -2.96 0.52 12.37
N THR A 81 -3.01 -0.74 12.78
CA THR A 81 -2.71 -1.86 11.90
C THR A 81 -3.71 -1.85 10.73
N PHE A 82 -3.19 -1.84 9.52
CA PHE A 82 -3.97 -1.92 8.29
C PHE A 82 -3.84 -3.30 7.65
N LEU A 83 -2.61 -3.82 7.55
CA LEU A 83 -2.33 -5.19 7.14
C LEU A 83 -1.45 -5.85 8.20
N GLU A 84 -1.76 -7.11 8.53
CA GLU A 84 -1.01 -7.91 9.47
C GLU A 84 -0.59 -9.22 8.82
N ASP A 85 0.71 -9.36 8.56
CA ASP A 85 1.32 -10.54 7.92
C ASP A 85 0.55 -11.07 6.70
N CYS A 86 0.09 -10.15 5.85
CA CYS A 86 -0.68 -10.53 4.67
C CYS A 86 0.26 -11.12 3.62
N ARG A 87 -0.18 -12.24 3.05
CA ARG A 87 0.51 -12.87 1.93
C ARG A 87 0.22 -12.11 0.63
N VAL A 88 1.27 -11.79 -0.11
CA VAL A 88 1.19 -11.16 -1.43
C VAL A 88 1.61 -12.15 -2.50
N ILE A 89 0.80 -12.30 -3.53
CA ILE A 89 0.94 -13.25 -4.63
C ILE A 89 0.89 -12.57 -5.99
N TRP A 90 1.52 -13.16 -6.98
CA TRP A 90 1.40 -12.75 -8.37
C TRP A 90 0.14 -13.37 -9.00
N ASN A 91 -0.75 -12.55 -9.54
CA ASN A 91 -2.01 -13.00 -10.15
C ASN A 91 -1.92 -13.22 -11.68
N GLY A 92 -0.73 -13.10 -12.26
CA GLY A 92 -0.49 -13.14 -13.70
C GLY A 92 -0.25 -11.76 -14.33
N GLU A 93 -0.65 -10.69 -13.67
CA GLU A 93 -0.52 -9.31 -14.16
C GLU A 93 0.16 -8.39 -13.15
N THR A 94 -0.20 -8.51 -11.88
CA THR A 94 0.31 -7.66 -10.80
C THR A 94 0.39 -8.43 -9.48
N TRP A 95 1.09 -7.85 -8.50
CA TRP A 95 1.15 -8.37 -7.16
C TRP A 95 -0.04 -7.84 -6.34
N ILE A 96 -0.79 -8.74 -5.71
CA ILE A 96 -1.95 -8.44 -4.86
C ILE A 96 -1.88 -9.24 -3.58
N THR A 97 -2.53 -8.78 -2.53
CA THR A 97 -2.78 -9.59 -1.33
C THR A 97 -3.72 -10.75 -1.69
N ASP A 98 -3.52 -11.93 -1.10
CA ASP A 98 -4.38 -13.11 -1.31
C ASP A 98 -5.85 -12.87 -0.89
N THR A 99 -6.09 -11.91 -0.01
CA THR A 99 -7.41 -11.35 0.30
C THR A 99 -7.44 -9.90 -0.19
N THR A 100 -8.44 -9.54 -0.97
CA THR A 100 -8.54 -8.19 -1.55
C THR A 100 -8.60 -7.11 -0.48
N HIS A 101 -7.72 -6.13 -0.60
CA HIS A 101 -7.72 -4.92 0.21
C HIS A 101 -7.75 -3.69 -0.69
N ASN A 102 -8.50 -2.68 -0.27
CA ASN A 102 -8.52 -1.38 -0.92
C ASN A 102 -7.71 -0.37 -0.09
N TRP A 103 -7.20 0.66 -0.76
CA TRP A 103 -6.56 1.75 -0.06
C TRP A 103 -7.52 2.38 0.95
N PRO A 104 -7.07 2.65 2.20
CA PRO A 104 -7.93 3.31 3.18
C PRO A 104 -8.12 4.78 2.78
N PRO A 105 -9.35 5.28 2.76
CA PRO A 105 -9.61 6.68 2.48
C PRO A 105 -9.07 7.58 3.60
N ASP A 106 -8.62 8.78 3.25
CA ASP A 106 -8.15 9.82 4.17
C ASP A 106 -7.06 9.35 5.16
N ARG A 107 -6.25 8.37 4.74
CA ARG A 107 -5.14 7.84 5.53
C ARG A 107 -3.89 7.70 4.69
N ARG A 108 -2.75 7.82 5.37
CA ARG A 108 -1.43 7.44 4.82
C ARG A 108 -1.03 6.09 5.38
N VAL A 109 -0.39 5.29 4.55
CA VAL A 109 0.02 3.94 4.88
C VAL A 109 1.52 3.81 4.78
N THR A 110 2.11 3.17 5.78
CA THR A 110 3.53 2.77 5.77
C THR A 110 3.60 1.27 5.70
N PHE A 111 4.38 0.76 4.73
CA PHE A 111 4.51 -0.66 4.44
C PHE A 111 5.87 -1.20 4.85
N PHE A 112 5.87 -2.47 5.29
CA PHE A 112 7.06 -3.27 5.62
C PHE A 112 6.89 -4.62 4.95
N ALA A 113 7.89 -5.10 4.22
CA ALA A 113 7.79 -6.35 3.50
C ALA A 113 9.00 -7.26 3.73
N TYR A 114 8.76 -8.57 3.63
CA TYR A 114 9.79 -9.60 3.71
C TYR A 114 9.53 -10.72 2.71
N SER A 115 10.54 -11.42 2.33
CA SER A 115 10.48 -12.54 1.39
C SER A 115 11.47 -13.64 1.78
N PRO A 116 11.08 -14.90 1.54
CA PRO A 116 9.79 -15.39 1.07
C PRO A 116 8.74 -15.53 2.19
N TYR A 117 7.47 -15.54 1.84
CA TYR A 117 6.35 -15.77 2.76
C TYR A 117 6.27 -17.24 3.19
N ARG A 118 7.20 -17.69 3.97
CA ARG A 118 7.21 -19.07 4.50
C ARG A 118 7.85 -19.17 5.89
N PHE A 119 8.46 -18.09 6.34
CA PHE A 119 9.11 -18.03 7.63
C PHE A 119 8.20 -17.35 8.65
N PRO A 120 8.12 -17.86 9.87
CA PRO A 120 7.46 -17.17 10.95
C PRO A 120 8.14 -15.82 11.18
N ALA A 121 7.41 -14.76 10.92
CA ALA A 121 7.86 -13.40 11.15
C ALA A 121 6.97 -12.73 12.18
N THR A 122 7.53 -11.80 12.93
CA THR A 122 6.80 -10.93 13.85
C THR A 122 7.16 -9.49 13.52
N PHE A 123 6.27 -8.57 13.85
CA PHE A 123 6.46 -7.15 13.60
C PHE A 123 6.29 -6.33 14.86
N SER A 124 7.14 -5.33 15.03
CA SER A 124 6.93 -4.25 16.00
C SER A 124 7.31 -2.90 15.38
N THR A 125 6.68 -1.83 15.84
CA THR A 125 6.98 -0.48 15.35
C THR A 125 8.39 -0.01 15.69
N GLU A 126 8.99 -0.57 16.73
CA GLU A 126 10.33 -0.21 17.20
C GLU A 126 11.44 -0.93 16.42
N ARG A 127 11.21 -2.20 16.07
CA ARG A 127 12.24 -3.07 15.50
C ARG A 127 11.96 -3.50 14.05
N GLY A 128 10.75 -3.23 13.56
CA GLY A 128 10.33 -3.69 12.25
C GLY A 128 10.02 -5.19 12.24
N ILE A 129 10.37 -5.86 11.15
CA ILE A 129 10.15 -7.29 10.95
C ILE A 129 11.28 -8.08 11.61
N GLU A 130 10.93 -9.07 12.41
CA GLU A 130 11.87 -9.96 13.10
C GLU A 130 11.58 -11.43 12.74
N PHE A 131 12.64 -12.17 12.44
CA PHE A 131 12.59 -13.62 12.24
C PHE A 131 13.17 -14.33 13.45
N LYS A 132 12.42 -15.26 14.02
CA LYS A 132 12.90 -16.09 15.13
C LYS A 132 13.41 -17.42 14.58
N ASN A 133 14.58 -17.85 15.06
CA ASN A 133 15.17 -19.17 14.76
C ASN A 133 15.46 -19.40 13.26
N PHE A 134 15.78 -18.35 12.49
CA PHE A 134 16.25 -18.51 11.13
C PHE A 134 17.61 -19.23 11.12
N ASN A 135 17.67 -20.42 10.48
CA ASN A 135 18.88 -21.21 10.40
C ASN A 135 19.57 -21.02 9.04
N THR A 136 20.57 -20.16 8.97
CA THR A 136 21.31 -19.85 7.75
C THR A 136 22.04 -21.07 7.15
N ALA A 137 22.36 -22.08 7.95
CA ALA A 137 23.05 -23.29 7.47
C ALA A 137 22.09 -24.32 6.86
N ALA A 138 20.85 -24.39 7.34
CA ALA A 138 19.82 -25.33 6.86
C ALA A 138 18.95 -24.72 5.75
N ASP A 139 18.74 -23.40 5.80
CA ASP A 139 17.89 -22.69 4.85
C ASP A 139 18.75 -22.08 3.75
N SER A 140 18.81 -22.75 2.58
CA SER A 140 19.43 -22.20 1.37
C SER A 140 18.64 -21.06 0.73
N THR A 141 17.65 -20.52 1.44
CA THR A 141 16.72 -19.51 0.91
C THR A 141 17.27 -18.11 1.11
N ASP A 142 17.15 -17.34 0.06
CA ASP A 142 17.51 -15.93 0.05
C ASP A 142 16.47 -15.13 0.83
N LEU A 143 16.80 -14.76 2.07
CA LEU A 143 15.95 -13.93 2.90
C LEU A 143 16.13 -12.47 2.48
N MET A 144 15.01 -11.82 2.17
CA MET A 144 14.99 -10.45 1.71
C MET A 144 13.99 -9.64 2.54
N PHE A 145 14.24 -8.35 2.65
CA PHE A 145 13.31 -7.42 3.28
C PHE A 145 13.27 -6.10 2.52
N SER A 146 12.19 -5.37 2.68
CA SER A 146 12.07 -3.97 2.30
C SER A 146 11.92 -3.12 3.55
N GLY A 147 12.70 -2.07 3.65
CA GLY A 147 12.58 -1.09 4.73
C GLY A 147 11.23 -0.35 4.68
N PRO A 148 10.93 0.53 5.65
CA PRO A 148 9.65 1.21 5.67
C PRO A 148 9.46 2.06 4.40
N ILE A 149 8.36 1.82 3.69
CA ILE A 149 7.90 2.62 2.56
C ILE A 149 6.80 3.51 3.14
N VAL A 150 7.16 4.78 3.39
CA VAL A 150 6.41 5.64 4.29
C VAL A 150 5.41 6.54 3.58
N ASP A 151 4.33 6.87 4.30
CA ASP A 151 3.40 7.96 3.98
C ASP A 151 2.75 7.89 2.60
N LEU A 152 2.46 6.67 2.13
CA LEU A 152 1.76 6.47 0.88
C LEU A 152 0.24 6.60 1.06
N ASP A 153 -0.41 7.17 0.06
CA ASP A 153 -1.84 7.17 -0.12
C ASP A 153 -2.18 6.81 -1.59
N TRP A 154 -3.46 6.64 -1.89
CA TRP A 154 -3.92 6.33 -3.24
C TRP A 154 -3.40 7.32 -4.29
N LYS A 155 -3.36 8.61 -3.96
CA LYS A 155 -3.02 9.68 -4.90
C LYS A 155 -1.53 9.72 -5.17
N ASN A 156 -0.70 9.72 -4.12
CA ASN A 156 0.74 9.86 -4.26
C ASN A 156 1.44 8.57 -4.75
N SER A 157 0.83 7.40 -4.54
CA SER A 157 1.36 6.12 -5.02
C SER A 157 0.93 5.76 -6.44
N GLY A 158 -0.05 6.48 -7.00
CA GLY A 158 -0.70 6.08 -8.26
C GLY A 158 -1.40 4.72 -8.14
N GLY A 159 -1.83 4.34 -6.92
CA GLY A 159 -2.52 3.08 -6.63
C GLY A 159 -1.60 1.85 -6.49
N THR A 160 -0.29 1.99 -6.73
CA THR A 160 0.66 0.87 -6.72
C THR A 160 1.84 1.15 -5.80
N VAL A 161 2.07 0.27 -4.82
CA VAL A 161 3.21 0.34 -3.90
C VAL A 161 4.43 -0.32 -4.51
N GLN A 162 5.54 0.40 -4.63
CA GLN A 162 6.82 -0.20 -5.03
C GLN A 162 7.52 -0.78 -3.82
N ILE A 163 7.87 -2.07 -3.89
CA ILE A 163 8.56 -2.81 -2.83
C ILE A 163 9.98 -3.13 -3.31
N PRO A 164 10.99 -2.34 -2.91
CA PRO A 164 12.39 -2.62 -3.21
C PRO A 164 12.94 -3.62 -2.20
N PHE A 165 13.13 -4.88 -2.59
CA PHE A 165 13.72 -5.90 -1.75
C PHE A 165 15.24 -5.84 -1.76
N THR A 166 15.82 -5.89 -0.57
CA THR A 166 17.26 -6.03 -0.33
C THR A 166 17.54 -7.36 0.34
N ARG A 167 18.62 -8.05 -0.03
CA ARG A 167 19.02 -9.28 0.62
C ARG A 167 19.47 -9.04 2.06
N ALA A 168 18.93 -9.81 2.99
CA ALA A 168 19.30 -9.76 4.41
C ALA A 168 20.67 -10.42 4.69
N LEU A 169 21.09 -11.37 3.84
CA LEU A 169 22.27 -12.18 4.03
C LEU A 169 23.29 -11.91 2.91
N CYS A 170 24.57 -11.98 3.25
CA CYS A 170 25.66 -11.99 2.29
C CYS A 170 26.48 -13.28 2.43
N MET A 171 26.92 -13.83 1.30
CA MET A 171 27.89 -14.91 1.28
C MET A 171 29.30 -14.33 1.20
N VAL A 172 30.19 -14.77 2.10
CA VAL A 172 31.62 -14.42 2.07
C VAL A 172 32.41 -15.66 1.63
N ASP A 173 33.05 -15.57 0.47
CA ASP A 173 33.94 -16.61 -0.06
C ASP A 173 35.41 -16.21 0.19
N PHE A 174 36.15 -17.04 0.92
CA PHE A 174 37.55 -16.85 1.16
C PHE A 174 38.38 -17.76 0.25
N ARG A 175 39.16 -17.18 -0.65
CA ARG A 175 40.12 -17.93 -1.47
C ARG A 175 41.50 -17.72 -0.94
N VAL A 176 42.12 -18.78 -0.45
CA VAL A 176 43.55 -18.78 -0.08
C VAL A 176 44.34 -19.23 -1.30
N GLN A 177 45.23 -18.38 -1.81
CA GLN A 177 46.21 -18.80 -2.78
C GLN A 177 47.40 -19.41 -2.02
N THR A 178 47.70 -20.68 -2.29
CA THR A 178 48.92 -21.40 -1.83
C THR A 178 50.01 -21.28 -2.88
#